data_e1cf9696e2fa1c4b2e124e323d941918
#
_entry.id   e1cf9696e2fa1c4b2e124e323d941918
#
_cell.length_a   1.000
_cell.length_b   1.000
_cell.length_c   1.000
_cell.angle_alpha   90.00
_cell.angle_beta   90.00
_cell.angle_gamma   90.00
#
_symmetry.space_group_name_H-M   'P 1'
#
loop_
_entity.id
_entity.type
_entity.pdbx_description
1 polymer ?
#
loop_
_entity_poly.entity_id
_entity_poly.type
_entity_poly.pdbx_seq_one_letter_code
_entity_poly.pdbx_strand_id
1 'polypeptide(L)'
;MTSTPNKTKFMEAFNNAVDQFIDGAFTHIITISHNDADGISCLHIIQNLLHKMHLEYDYFIYNRSVSWSNYLKGIFSSRQTDKKAFIFTDVGSNLKELIPIIKQREEIFFILDHHEVEDDIYIEEFPENLFFINPTIYGYDGLEHIAGATLTYMFAKKVRHSIIKQGWLTVLGIAGDSLKPMNQLKSFNREVYEELVNEELVTDREGLILFGSMHESIKKGLKYSILPFLRQFGGTMNQQISSFLNRININPESRVIDLTISEIERIQKEADIESLGHYAILSHKSGILNFAFEHALLLNILGFRNISAAILMVHLKTITRDAKNIYSEYIENLAKNLRTISVESPQYQTEKALFFEVKGKIPPSNWSDTASFSAVNELFDPNKILFLGGPEKKSGTIKLSVRCSKKFLEKDNAIGVNQVITNIRKELGGVGGGHKLAGGIRISKPSYDLLKTRVDDFI
;
A
#
# COMPACT_ATOMS: atom_id res chain seq x y z
N MET A 1 -3.69 -20.21 14.28
CA MET A 1 -3.79 -21.20 13.18
C MET A 1 -4.52 -20.51 12.04
N THR A 2 -3.86 -20.24 10.92
CA THR A 2 -4.53 -19.73 9.72
C THR A 2 -5.41 -20.85 9.17
N SER A 3 -6.72 -20.66 9.24
CA SER A 3 -7.69 -21.60 8.62
C SER A 3 -7.41 -21.63 7.10
N THR A 4 -7.53 -22.80 6.49
CA THR A 4 -7.45 -22.91 5.02
C THR A 4 -8.52 -22.00 4.40
N PRO A 5 -8.17 -21.13 3.41
CA PRO A 5 -9.14 -20.24 2.79
C PRO A 5 -10.36 -20.98 2.23
N ASN A 6 -11.54 -20.46 2.52
CA ASN A 6 -12.81 -21.03 2.06
C ASN A 6 -13.32 -20.25 0.83
N LYS A 7 -12.85 -20.64 -0.36
CA LYS A 7 -13.23 -19.99 -1.64
C LYS A 7 -14.74 -20.07 -1.90
N THR A 8 -15.40 -21.18 -1.57
CA THR A 8 -16.84 -21.37 -1.82
C THR A 8 -17.67 -20.36 -1.03
N LYS A 9 -17.48 -20.28 0.29
CA LYS A 9 -18.22 -19.33 1.13
C LYS A 9 -17.94 -17.88 0.75
N PHE A 10 -16.66 -17.55 0.44
CA PHE A 10 -16.32 -16.21 -0.03
C PHE A 10 -17.06 -15.86 -1.32
N MET A 11 -17.07 -16.76 -2.31
CA MET A 11 -17.75 -16.52 -3.59
C MET A 11 -19.28 -16.51 -3.46
N GLU A 12 -19.87 -17.23 -2.52
CA GLU A 12 -21.30 -17.15 -2.20
C GLU A 12 -21.66 -15.75 -1.68
N ALA A 13 -20.95 -15.24 -0.68
CA ALA A 13 -21.17 -13.89 -0.16
C ALA A 13 -20.94 -12.81 -1.23
N PHE A 14 -19.87 -12.96 -2.01
CA PHE A 14 -19.55 -12.08 -3.12
C PHE A 14 -20.66 -12.04 -4.17
N ASN A 15 -21.15 -13.19 -4.63
CA ASN A 15 -22.23 -13.26 -5.63
C ASN A 15 -23.55 -12.69 -5.08
N ASN A 16 -23.89 -12.98 -3.83
CA ASN A 16 -25.06 -12.39 -3.19
C ASN A 16 -25.01 -10.87 -3.19
N ALA A 17 -23.87 -10.26 -2.88
CA ALA A 17 -23.72 -8.81 -2.91
C ALA A 17 -23.82 -8.24 -4.33
N VAL A 18 -23.27 -8.93 -5.33
CA VAL A 18 -23.43 -8.55 -6.75
C VAL A 18 -24.89 -8.58 -7.18
N ASP A 19 -25.59 -9.66 -6.85
CA ASP A 19 -27.03 -9.84 -7.20
C ASP A 19 -27.86 -8.73 -6.54
N GLN A 20 -27.63 -8.45 -5.25
CA GLN A 20 -28.30 -7.37 -4.54
C GLN A 20 -28.01 -5.99 -5.13
N PHE A 21 -26.78 -5.76 -5.63
CA PHE A 21 -26.46 -4.52 -6.29
C PHE A 21 -27.20 -4.36 -7.64
N ILE A 22 -27.33 -5.44 -8.41
CA ILE A 22 -28.04 -5.45 -9.69
C ILE A 22 -29.55 -5.27 -9.47
N ASP A 23 -30.13 -5.98 -8.51
CA ASP A 23 -31.57 -6.01 -8.25
C ASP A 23 -32.07 -4.76 -7.50
N GLY A 24 -31.18 -4.07 -6.79
CA GLY A 24 -31.51 -2.93 -5.93
C GLY A 24 -32.11 -1.71 -6.65
N ALA A 25 -32.00 -1.64 -7.99
CA ALA A 25 -32.54 -0.57 -8.82
C ALA A 25 -32.25 0.84 -8.24
N PHE A 26 -31.00 1.03 -7.80
CA PHE A 26 -30.54 2.30 -7.21
C PHE A 26 -30.55 3.42 -8.23
N THR A 27 -30.84 4.63 -7.77
CA THR A 27 -30.80 5.84 -8.61
C THR A 27 -29.58 6.71 -8.30
N HIS A 28 -29.03 6.60 -7.10
CA HIS A 28 -27.90 7.38 -6.65
C HIS A 28 -26.95 6.54 -5.77
N ILE A 29 -25.66 6.58 -6.07
CA ILE A 29 -24.63 5.86 -5.32
C ILE A 29 -23.69 6.85 -4.64
N ILE A 30 -23.40 6.61 -3.37
CA ILE A 30 -22.35 7.33 -2.64
C ILE A 30 -21.17 6.39 -2.47
N THR A 31 -20.05 6.73 -3.11
CA THR A 31 -18.82 5.95 -3.03
C THR A 31 -17.86 6.57 -2.03
N ILE A 32 -17.31 5.74 -1.13
CA ILE A 32 -16.29 6.15 -0.16
C ILE A 32 -15.07 5.25 -0.36
N SER A 33 -13.92 5.86 -0.58
CA SER A 33 -12.68 5.11 -0.86
C SER A 33 -11.49 5.67 -0.08
N HIS A 34 -10.40 4.89 -0.02
CA HIS A 34 -9.17 5.30 0.64
C HIS A 34 -8.36 6.29 -0.22
N ASN A 35 -7.37 6.96 0.39
CA ASN A 35 -6.58 8.00 -0.28
C ASN A 35 -5.25 7.51 -0.87
N ASP A 36 -4.96 6.22 -0.84
CA ASP A 36 -3.76 5.63 -1.46
C ASP A 36 -4.01 5.09 -2.86
N ALA A 37 -3.02 4.43 -3.46
CA ALA A 37 -3.10 3.93 -4.82
C ALA A 37 -4.18 2.86 -4.99
N ASP A 38 -4.38 2.00 -3.99
CA ASP A 38 -5.41 0.96 -4.03
C ASP A 38 -6.81 1.59 -3.97
N GLY A 39 -7.07 2.46 -2.98
CA GLY A 39 -8.34 3.15 -2.87
C GLY A 39 -8.65 4.05 -4.06
N ILE A 40 -7.68 4.82 -4.58
CA ILE A 40 -7.88 5.65 -5.78
C ILE A 40 -8.20 4.78 -7.01
N SER A 41 -7.57 3.62 -7.14
CA SER A 41 -7.87 2.65 -8.21
C SER A 41 -9.29 2.09 -8.07
N CYS A 42 -9.68 1.69 -6.86
CA CYS A 42 -11.05 1.27 -6.53
C CYS A 42 -12.08 2.33 -6.93
N LEU A 43 -11.85 3.58 -6.50
CA LEU A 43 -12.73 4.69 -6.83
C LEU A 43 -12.96 4.81 -8.34
N HIS A 44 -11.88 4.80 -9.13
CA HIS A 44 -12.01 4.93 -10.58
C HIS A 44 -12.66 3.72 -11.25
N ILE A 45 -12.49 2.50 -10.73
CA ILE A 45 -13.19 1.31 -11.21
C ILE A 45 -14.70 1.46 -10.97
N ILE A 46 -15.12 1.86 -9.76
CA ILE A 46 -16.54 2.08 -9.45
C ILE A 46 -17.11 3.24 -10.24
N GLN A 47 -16.43 4.37 -10.36
CA GLN A 47 -16.89 5.50 -11.19
C GLN A 47 -17.14 5.08 -12.65
N ASN A 48 -16.24 4.29 -13.23
CA ASN A 48 -16.43 3.75 -14.58
C ASN A 48 -17.63 2.79 -14.67
N LEU A 49 -17.88 1.96 -13.65
CA LEU A 49 -19.05 1.11 -13.57
C LEU A 49 -20.34 1.95 -13.55
N LEU A 50 -20.44 2.89 -12.60
CA LEU A 50 -21.61 3.73 -12.40
C LEU A 50 -21.92 4.60 -13.64
N HIS A 51 -20.88 5.17 -14.25
CA HIS A 51 -21.01 5.89 -15.52
C HIS A 51 -21.60 5.01 -16.64
N LYS A 52 -21.11 3.77 -16.79
CA LYS A 52 -21.63 2.81 -17.79
C LYS A 52 -23.04 2.31 -17.48
N MET A 53 -23.47 2.39 -16.23
CA MET A 53 -24.83 2.07 -15.80
C MET A 53 -25.77 3.28 -15.85
N HIS A 54 -25.26 4.47 -16.19
CA HIS A 54 -26.00 5.75 -16.16
C HIS A 54 -26.57 6.07 -14.78
N LEU A 55 -25.89 5.70 -13.71
CA LEU A 55 -26.25 6.02 -12.34
C LEU A 55 -25.62 7.34 -11.90
N GLU A 56 -26.39 8.15 -11.17
CA GLU A 56 -25.85 9.33 -10.49
C GLU A 56 -24.98 8.88 -9.31
N TYR A 57 -23.90 9.60 -9.05
CA TYR A 57 -23.02 9.28 -7.91
C TYR A 57 -22.30 10.50 -7.37
N ASP A 58 -22.05 10.46 -6.07
CA ASP A 58 -21.06 11.30 -5.38
C ASP A 58 -19.91 10.41 -4.86
N TYR A 59 -18.72 10.99 -4.69
CA TYR A 59 -17.60 10.27 -4.12
C TYR A 59 -16.90 11.06 -3.01
N PHE A 60 -16.38 10.33 -2.04
CA PHE A 60 -15.67 10.87 -0.90
C PHE A 60 -14.41 10.05 -0.64
N ILE A 61 -13.36 10.70 -0.13
CA ILE A 61 -12.11 10.04 0.23
C ILE A 61 -11.94 10.05 1.75
N TYR A 62 -11.79 8.88 2.31
CA TYR A 62 -11.54 8.68 3.74
C TYR A 62 -10.05 8.43 3.99
N ASN A 63 -9.44 9.24 4.85
CA ASN A 63 -8.00 9.17 5.15
C ASN A 63 -7.69 8.73 6.59
N ARG A 64 -8.69 8.13 7.27
CA ARG A 64 -8.59 7.64 8.66
C ARG A 64 -8.21 8.70 9.70
N SER A 65 -8.35 9.99 9.39
CA SER A 65 -8.00 11.08 10.31
C SER A 65 -9.09 11.40 11.34
N VAL A 66 -10.31 10.95 11.10
CA VAL A 66 -11.49 11.15 11.95
C VAL A 66 -12.26 9.83 12.12
N SER A 67 -13.07 9.71 13.17
CA SER A 67 -13.96 8.55 13.34
C SER A 67 -15.02 8.47 12.25
N TRP A 68 -15.51 7.28 11.96
CA TRP A 68 -16.59 7.07 11.00
C TRP A 68 -17.85 7.85 11.32
N SER A 69 -18.22 7.92 12.61
CA SER A 69 -19.39 8.70 13.05
C SER A 69 -19.29 10.17 12.64
N ASN A 70 -18.14 10.80 12.86
CA ASN A 70 -17.93 12.19 12.49
C ASN A 70 -17.85 12.39 10.97
N TYR A 71 -17.21 11.47 10.26
CA TYR A 71 -17.05 11.53 8.82
C TYR A 71 -18.38 11.38 8.07
N LEU A 72 -19.16 10.36 8.41
CA LEU A 72 -20.42 10.05 7.75
C LEU A 72 -21.53 11.05 8.08
N LYS A 73 -21.49 11.70 9.23
CA LYS A 73 -22.48 12.71 9.65
C LYS A 73 -22.64 13.84 8.61
N GLY A 74 -21.54 14.29 8.05
CA GLY A 74 -21.53 15.30 6.96
C GLY A 74 -22.10 14.77 5.64
N ILE A 75 -21.87 13.49 5.34
CA ILE A 75 -22.30 12.86 4.09
C ILE A 75 -23.79 12.54 4.10
N PHE A 76 -24.33 12.04 5.24
CA PHE A 76 -25.74 11.71 5.37
C PHE A 76 -26.66 12.93 5.26
N SER A 77 -26.19 14.12 5.60
CA SER A 77 -26.97 15.36 5.47
C SER A 77 -27.04 15.91 4.05
N SER A 78 -26.23 15.39 3.13
CA SER A 78 -26.20 15.81 1.74
C SER A 78 -27.22 15.02 0.91
N ARG A 79 -28.14 15.74 0.21
CA ARG A 79 -29.18 15.23 -0.70
C ARG A 79 -30.08 14.10 -0.16
N GLN A 80 -31.36 14.38 -0.04
CA GLN A 80 -32.41 13.36 0.09
C GLN A 80 -32.81 12.89 -1.32
N THR A 81 -32.42 11.69 -1.70
CA THR A 81 -32.86 11.02 -2.93
C THR A 81 -33.41 9.65 -2.54
N ASP A 82 -34.49 9.23 -3.19
CA ASP A 82 -35.03 7.89 -3.03
C ASP A 82 -34.06 6.85 -3.62
N LYS A 83 -33.98 5.68 -2.99
CA LYS A 83 -33.15 4.53 -3.43
C LYS A 83 -31.65 4.80 -3.53
N LYS A 84 -31.07 5.31 -2.46
CA LYS A 84 -29.63 5.45 -2.26
C LYS A 84 -28.97 4.15 -1.85
N ALA A 85 -27.72 3.93 -2.32
CA ALA A 85 -26.81 2.97 -1.72
C ALA A 85 -25.43 3.57 -1.48
N PHE A 86 -24.70 2.97 -0.56
CA PHE A 86 -23.32 3.32 -0.24
C PHE A 86 -22.39 2.20 -0.68
N ILE A 87 -21.30 2.55 -1.35
CA ILE A 87 -20.22 1.62 -1.70
C ILE A 87 -18.93 2.10 -1.03
N PHE A 88 -18.42 1.30 -0.11
CA PHE A 88 -17.11 1.51 0.51
C PHE A 88 -16.11 0.62 -0.21
N THR A 89 -14.98 1.17 -0.61
CA THR A 89 -13.93 0.40 -1.29
C THR A 89 -12.59 0.67 -0.63
N ASP A 90 -11.84 -0.40 -0.33
CA ASP A 90 -10.55 -0.35 0.36
C ASP A 90 -10.61 0.34 1.75
N VAL A 91 -11.80 0.42 2.30
CA VAL A 91 -12.11 0.92 3.65
C VAL A 91 -13.38 0.28 4.17
N GLY A 92 -13.54 0.24 5.49
CA GLY A 92 -14.78 -0.20 6.11
C GLY A 92 -14.66 -1.41 7.02
N SER A 93 -13.46 -1.96 7.22
CA SER A 93 -13.23 -3.09 8.13
C SER A 93 -13.30 -2.73 9.63
N ASN A 94 -13.44 -1.43 9.98
CA ASN A 94 -13.72 -0.97 11.35
C ASN A 94 -15.20 -1.17 11.71
N LEU A 95 -15.66 -2.40 11.73
CA LEU A 95 -17.08 -2.75 11.84
C LEU A 95 -17.69 -2.35 13.19
N LYS A 96 -16.91 -2.32 14.27
CA LYS A 96 -17.38 -1.82 15.58
C LYS A 96 -17.92 -0.39 15.53
N GLU A 97 -17.31 0.47 14.68
CA GLU A 97 -17.80 1.83 14.49
C GLU A 97 -18.94 1.88 13.47
N LEU A 98 -18.88 1.07 12.42
CA LEU A 98 -19.82 1.16 11.28
C LEU A 98 -21.16 0.46 11.53
N ILE A 99 -21.19 -0.73 12.14
CA ILE A 99 -22.43 -1.49 12.37
C ILE A 99 -23.48 -0.67 13.15
N PRO A 100 -23.14 0.03 14.27
CA PRO A 100 -24.12 0.85 14.98
C PRO A 100 -24.69 1.99 14.14
N ILE A 101 -23.90 2.52 13.18
CA ILE A 101 -24.35 3.59 12.29
C ILE A 101 -25.27 3.00 11.22
N ILE A 102 -24.89 1.88 10.60
CA ILE A 102 -25.63 1.23 9.52
C ILE A 102 -27.00 0.73 10.03
N LYS A 103 -27.06 0.16 11.25
CA LYS A 103 -28.32 -0.29 11.89
C LYS A 103 -29.38 0.81 12.05
N GLN A 104 -28.98 2.08 12.03
CA GLN A 104 -29.88 3.23 12.13
C GLN A 104 -30.33 3.79 10.76
N ARG A 105 -29.99 3.08 9.66
CA ARG A 105 -30.22 3.55 8.30
C ARG A 105 -31.07 2.57 7.50
N GLU A 106 -31.78 3.11 6.51
CA GLU A 106 -32.59 2.32 5.56
C GLU A 106 -31.84 2.05 4.26
N GLU A 107 -30.79 2.83 3.98
CA GLU A 107 -29.99 2.67 2.77
C GLU A 107 -29.21 1.36 2.80
N ILE A 108 -28.87 0.83 1.63
CA ILE A 108 -28.06 -0.37 1.47
C ILE A 108 -26.58 0.00 1.46
N PHE A 109 -25.76 -0.80 2.16
CA PHE A 109 -24.33 -0.61 2.29
C PHE A 109 -23.58 -1.79 1.70
N PHE A 110 -22.70 -1.53 0.73
CA PHE A 110 -21.74 -2.46 0.19
C PHE A 110 -20.35 -2.08 0.69
N ILE A 111 -19.66 -2.99 1.35
CA ILE A 111 -18.28 -2.77 1.80
C ILE A 111 -17.40 -3.80 1.11
N LEU A 112 -16.51 -3.32 0.24
CA LEU A 112 -15.52 -4.09 -0.50
C LEU A 112 -14.15 -3.74 0.09
N ASP A 113 -13.71 -4.49 1.11
CA ASP A 113 -12.48 -4.20 1.84
C ASP A 113 -11.67 -5.49 2.06
N HIS A 114 -10.36 -5.35 2.23
CA HIS A 114 -9.44 -6.47 2.38
C HIS A 114 -8.59 -6.37 3.67
N HIS A 115 -8.80 -5.32 4.45
CA HIS A 115 -8.11 -5.13 5.71
C HIS A 115 -8.58 -6.13 6.78
N GLU A 116 -7.70 -6.41 7.75
CA GLU A 116 -8.04 -7.28 8.89
C GLU A 116 -9.25 -6.73 9.65
N VAL A 117 -10.15 -7.64 10.01
CA VAL A 117 -11.33 -7.36 10.83
C VAL A 117 -11.01 -7.70 12.27
N GLU A 118 -11.66 -7.01 13.22
CA GLU A 118 -11.50 -7.26 14.65
C GLU A 118 -12.05 -8.65 15.03
N ASP A 119 -11.33 -9.39 15.90
CA ASP A 119 -11.58 -10.80 16.24
C ASP A 119 -12.95 -11.09 16.88
N ASP A 120 -13.61 -10.08 17.44
CA ASP A 120 -14.88 -10.22 18.19
C ASP A 120 -16.12 -9.77 17.38
N ILE A 121 -16.02 -9.75 16.06
CA ILE A 121 -17.13 -9.46 15.15
C ILE A 121 -17.64 -10.73 14.49
N TYR A 122 -18.94 -11.00 14.65
CA TYR A 122 -19.60 -12.18 14.10
C TYR A 122 -20.51 -11.79 12.93
N ILE A 123 -20.46 -12.57 11.84
CA ILE A 123 -21.24 -12.32 10.60
C ILE A 123 -22.75 -12.32 10.91
N GLU A 124 -23.19 -13.14 11.85
CA GLU A 124 -24.59 -13.25 12.27
C GLU A 124 -25.15 -11.96 12.90
N GLU A 125 -24.30 -11.05 13.30
CA GLU A 125 -24.67 -9.74 13.86
C GLU A 125 -24.84 -8.65 12.81
N PHE A 126 -24.53 -8.93 11.56
CA PHE A 126 -24.60 -7.95 10.49
C PHE A 126 -26.06 -7.55 10.23
N PRO A 127 -26.34 -6.24 10.06
CA PRO A 127 -27.67 -5.78 9.67
C PRO A 127 -28.01 -6.22 8.24
N GLU A 128 -29.29 -6.46 7.96
CA GLU A 128 -29.78 -6.97 6.66
C GLU A 128 -29.43 -6.05 5.48
N ASN A 129 -29.23 -4.76 5.74
CA ASN A 129 -28.83 -3.77 4.74
C ASN A 129 -27.31 -3.63 4.56
N LEU A 130 -26.49 -4.52 5.13
CA LEU A 130 -25.03 -4.55 4.99
C LEU A 130 -24.57 -5.77 4.18
N PHE A 131 -23.96 -5.52 3.04
CA PHE A 131 -23.25 -6.50 2.22
C PHE A 131 -21.74 -6.30 2.42
N PHE A 132 -21.17 -7.05 3.36
CA PHE A 132 -19.76 -6.97 3.72
C PHE A 132 -18.96 -8.05 3.01
N ILE A 133 -18.14 -7.65 2.06
CA ILE A 133 -17.30 -8.53 1.26
C ILE A 133 -15.85 -8.27 1.66
N ASN A 134 -15.36 -9.13 2.57
CA ASN A 134 -13.97 -9.07 3.02
C ASN A 134 -13.38 -10.49 3.02
N PRO A 135 -12.33 -10.75 2.22
CA PRO A 135 -11.73 -12.08 2.10
C PRO A 135 -11.08 -12.57 3.40
N THR A 136 -10.70 -11.68 4.33
CA THR A 136 -10.01 -12.07 5.56
C THR A 136 -10.89 -12.89 6.49
N ILE A 137 -12.21 -12.64 6.53
CA ILE A 137 -13.15 -13.45 7.32
C ILE A 137 -13.35 -14.87 6.76
N TYR A 138 -12.86 -15.12 5.55
CA TYR A 138 -12.86 -16.44 4.90
C TYR A 138 -11.46 -17.10 4.87
N GLY A 139 -10.51 -16.56 5.67
CA GLY A 139 -9.17 -17.12 5.83
C GLY A 139 -8.15 -16.69 4.78
N TYR A 140 -8.46 -15.72 3.93
CA TYR A 140 -7.48 -15.13 3.02
C TYR A 140 -6.64 -14.07 3.74
N ASP A 141 -5.40 -13.91 3.32
CA ASP A 141 -4.54 -12.81 3.73
C ASP A 141 -4.81 -11.62 2.80
N GLY A 142 -5.30 -10.51 3.36
CA GLY A 142 -5.64 -9.31 2.58
C GLY A 142 -4.45 -8.67 1.87
N LEU A 143 -3.24 -8.76 2.43
CA LEU A 143 -2.03 -8.20 1.80
C LEU A 143 -1.43 -9.09 0.71
N GLU A 144 -1.62 -10.44 0.81
CA GLU A 144 -0.97 -11.39 -0.09
C GLU A 144 -1.89 -11.86 -1.22
N HIS A 145 -3.19 -12.03 -0.94
CA HIS A 145 -4.08 -12.77 -1.80
C HIS A 145 -5.01 -11.89 -2.64
N ILE A 146 -5.39 -10.72 -2.11
CA ILE A 146 -6.37 -9.86 -2.76
C ILE A 146 -6.26 -8.41 -2.28
N ALA A 147 -5.99 -7.49 -3.19
CA ALA A 147 -6.03 -6.05 -2.96
C ALA A 147 -7.48 -5.53 -3.05
N GLY A 148 -7.75 -4.36 -2.48
CA GLY A 148 -9.05 -3.71 -2.60
C GLY A 148 -9.46 -3.47 -4.05
N ALA A 149 -8.52 -3.07 -4.91
CA ALA A 149 -8.77 -2.91 -6.35
C ALA A 149 -9.07 -4.24 -7.06
N THR A 150 -8.45 -5.35 -6.63
CA THR A 150 -8.77 -6.68 -7.17
C THR A 150 -10.21 -7.05 -6.84
N LEU A 151 -10.61 -6.90 -5.58
CA LEU A 151 -11.98 -7.17 -5.12
C LEU A 151 -12.99 -6.28 -5.83
N THR A 152 -12.70 -4.98 -5.90
CA THR A 152 -13.54 -3.99 -6.57
C THR A 152 -13.68 -4.25 -8.08
N TYR A 153 -12.60 -4.65 -8.74
CA TYR A 153 -12.62 -5.03 -10.15
C TYR A 153 -13.46 -6.29 -10.40
N MET A 154 -13.27 -7.32 -9.58
CA MET A 154 -14.08 -8.55 -9.67
C MET A 154 -15.57 -8.23 -9.53
N PHE A 155 -15.94 -7.41 -8.55
CA PHE A 155 -17.32 -6.94 -8.35
C PHE A 155 -17.83 -6.17 -9.58
N ALA A 156 -17.14 -5.15 -10.01
CA ALA A 156 -17.54 -4.30 -11.11
C ALA A 156 -17.64 -5.06 -12.46
N LYS A 157 -16.69 -5.99 -12.71
CA LYS A 157 -16.70 -6.84 -13.91
C LYS A 157 -17.86 -7.83 -13.89
N LYS A 158 -18.23 -8.39 -12.72
CA LYS A 158 -19.37 -9.28 -12.57
C LYS A 158 -20.68 -8.55 -12.81
N VAL A 159 -20.83 -7.31 -12.32
CA VAL A 159 -21.98 -6.45 -12.61
C VAL A 159 -22.03 -6.09 -14.11
N ARG A 160 -20.88 -5.73 -14.71
CA ARG A 160 -20.81 -5.33 -16.11
C ARG A 160 -19.48 -5.72 -16.75
N HIS A 161 -19.49 -6.76 -17.55
CA HIS A 161 -18.28 -7.34 -18.16
C HIS A 161 -17.39 -6.32 -18.89
N SER A 162 -17.97 -5.28 -19.52
CA SER A 162 -17.19 -4.26 -20.24
C SER A 162 -16.24 -3.43 -19.36
N ILE A 163 -16.27 -3.59 -18.03
CA ILE A 163 -15.32 -3.01 -17.07
C ILE A 163 -13.92 -3.61 -17.24
N ILE A 164 -13.79 -4.77 -17.87
CA ILE A 164 -12.48 -5.39 -18.14
C ILE A 164 -11.49 -4.40 -18.77
N LYS A 165 -11.93 -3.47 -19.61
CA LYS A 165 -11.11 -2.42 -20.22
C LYS A 165 -10.50 -1.43 -19.23
N GLN A 166 -10.98 -1.42 -17.98
CA GLN A 166 -10.44 -0.62 -16.88
C GLN A 166 -9.55 -1.43 -15.94
N GLY A 167 -9.33 -2.71 -16.24
CA GLY A 167 -8.57 -3.64 -15.39
C GLY A 167 -7.14 -3.21 -15.08
N TRP A 168 -6.52 -2.40 -15.97
CA TRP A 168 -5.20 -1.82 -15.68
C TRP A 168 -5.16 -1.01 -14.35
N LEU A 169 -6.30 -0.46 -13.89
CA LEU A 169 -6.41 0.20 -12.57
C LEU A 169 -6.17 -0.79 -11.44
N THR A 170 -6.62 -2.03 -11.60
CA THR A 170 -6.40 -3.08 -10.60
C THR A 170 -4.92 -3.35 -10.38
N VAL A 171 -4.13 -3.33 -11.46
CA VAL A 171 -2.68 -3.52 -11.37
C VAL A 171 -2.00 -2.38 -10.60
N LEU A 172 -2.54 -1.15 -10.66
CA LEU A 172 -2.07 -0.05 -9.82
C LEU A 172 -2.36 -0.28 -8.33
N GLY A 173 -3.57 -0.75 -7.99
CA GLY A 173 -3.91 -1.08 -6.61
C GLY A 173 -3.01 -2.20 -6.08
N ILE A 174 -2.89 -3.31 -6.82
CA ILE A 174 -1.99 -4.42 -6.46
C ILE A 174 -0.55 -3.93 -6.25
N ALA A 175 -0.02 -3.09 -7.17
CA ALA A 175 1.33 -2.55 -7.04
C ALA A 175 1.49 -1.57 -5.87
N GLY A 176 0.42 -0.88 -5.49
CA GLY A 176 0.39 0.06 -4.36
C GLY A 176 0.48 -0.63 -3.00
N ASP A 177 -0.20 -1.76 -2.86
CA ASP A 177 -0.23 -2.57 -1.64
C ASP A 177 0.91 -3.58 -1.58
N SER A 178 1.20 -4.21 -2.73
CA SER A 178 2.20 -5.27 -2.83
C SER A 178 3.52 -4.71 -3.34
N LEU A 179 4.51 -4.56 -2.46
CA LEU A 179 5.87 -4.17 -2.82
C LEU A 179 6.65 -5.38 -3.37
N LYS A 180 6.12 -6.04 -4.44
CA LYS A 180 6.67 -7.28 -4.98
C LYS A 180 6.69 -7.29 -6.51
N PRO A 181 7.64 -8.03 -7.13
CA PRO A 181 7.55 -8.40 -8.54
C PRO A 181 6.25 -9.15 -8.86
N MET A 182 5.71 -8.97 -10.08
CA MET A 182 4.40 -9.52 -10.47
C MET A 182 4.36 -11.05 -10.46
N ASN A 183 5.48 -11.73 -10.74
CA ASN A 183 5.58 -13.19 -10.67
C ASN A 183 5.45 -13.77 -9.23
N GLN A 184 5.49 -12.92 -8.21
CA GLN A 184 5.29 -13.31 -6.81
C GLN A 184 3.84 -13.12 -6.32
N LEU A 185 2.94 -12.64 -7.17
CA LEU A 185 1.52 -12.50 -6.85
C LEU A 185 0.89 -13.87 -6.58
N LYS A 186 -0.14 -13.88 -5.70
CA LYS A 186 -0.83 -15.09 -5.27
C LYS A 186 -2.34 -14.94 -5.42
N SER A 187 -3.03 -16.08 -5.48
CA SER A 187 -4.49 -16.17 -5.41
C SER A 187 -5.20 -15.20 -6.38
N PHE A 188 -6.21 -14.45 -5.93
CA PHE A 188 -7.01 -13.56 -6.77
C PHE A 188 -6.21 -12.43 -7.42
N ASN A 189 -5.19 -11.89 -6.74
CA ASN A 189 -4.29 -10.90 -7.34
C ASN A 189 -3.59 -11.48 -8.58
N ARG A 190 -3.11 -12.73 -8.49
CA ARG A 190 -2.48 -13.42 -9.60
C ARG A 190 -3.49 -13.78 -10.69
N GLU A 191 -4.65 -14.36 -10.32
CA GLU A 191 -5.71 -14.75 -11.27
C GLU A 191 -6.14 -13.54 -12.13
N VAL A 192 -6.38 -12.38 -11.49
CA VAL A 192 -6.77 -11.15 -12.19
C VAL A 192 -5.63 -10.58 -13.02
N TYR A 193 -4.40 -10.56 -12.50
CA TYR A 193 -3.25 -10.09 -13.25
C TYR A 193 -3.02 -10.89 -14.54
N GLU A 194 -3.05 -12.22 -14.46
CA GLU A 194 -2.91 -13.11 -15.63
C GLU A 194 -4.05 -12.90 -16.64
N GLU A 195 -5.29 -12.69 -16.17
CA GLU A 195 -6.40 -12.31 -17.06
C GLU A 195 -6.09 -11.03 -17.84
N LEU A 196 -5.61 -9.98 -17.15
CA LEU A 196 -5.34 -8.68 -17.79
C LEU A 196 -4.16 -8.73 -18.77
N VAL A 197 -3.18 -9.58 -18.51
CA VAL A 197 -2.09 -9.87 -19.45
C VAL A 197 -2.61 -10.60 -20.70
N ASN A 198 -3.46 -11.62 -20.51
CA ASN A 198 -4.06 -12.37 -21.62
C ASN A 198 -4.98 -11.50 -22.50
N GLU A 199 -5.64 -10.51 -21.91
CA GLU A 199 -6.48 -9.52 -22.62
C GLU A 199 -5.65 -8.35 -23.21
N GLU A 200 -4.33 -8.42 -23.16
CA GLU A 200 -3.39 -7.40 -23.68
C GLU A 200 -3.58 -5.99 -23.08
N LEU A 201 -4.22 -5.89 -21.92
CA LEU A 201 -4.44 -4.63 -21.20
C LEU A 201 -3.21 -4.19 -20.40
N VAL A 202 -2.36 -5.15 -20.09
CA VAL A 202 -1.09 -4.98 -19.37
C VAL A 202 -0.04 -5.89 -20.03
N THR A 203 1.19 -5.41 -20.16
CA THR A 203 2.30 -6.24 -20.59
C THR A 203 3.10 -6.71 -19.39
N ASP A 204 3.22 -8.02 -19.20
CA ASP A 204 4.14 -8.61 -18.25
C ASP A 204 5.54 -8.68 -18.87
N ARG A 205 6.54 -8.17 -18.18
CA ARG A 205 7.91 -8.14 -18.66
C ARG A 205 8.89 -8.63 -17.60
N GLU A 206 9.71 -9.60 -17.99
CA GLU A 206 10.86 -10.02 -17.20
C GLU A 206 12.05 -9.07 -17.42
N GLY A 207 12.77 -8.73 -16.36
CA GLY A 207 13.95 -7.89 -16.45
C GLY A 207 14.52 -7.49 -15.08
N LEU A 208 15.48 -6.59 -15.13
CA LEU A 208 16.08 -6.04 -13.93
C LEU A 208 15.07 -5.17 -13.16
N ILE A 209 14.81 -5.51 -11.90
CA ILE A 209 13.89 -4.77 -11.04
C ILE A 209 14.67 -3.67 -10.30
N LEU A 210 14.29 -2.42 -10.57
CA LEU A 210 14.83 -1.23 -9.90
C LEU A 210 13.67 -0.27 -9.58
N PHE A 211 12.70 -0.73 -8.76
CA PHE A 211 11.50 0.03 -8.43
C PHE A 211 11.82 1.41 -7.86
N GLY A 212 11.05 2.39 -8.31
CA GLY A 212 11.28 3.81 -8.10
C GLY A 212 12.01 4.48 -9.27
N SER A 213 12.67 3.70 -10.14
CA SER A 213 13.55 4.23 -11.19
C SER A 213 13.52 3.45 -12.51
N MET A 214 12.52 2.59 -12.72
CA MET A 214 12.37 1.77 -13.93
C MET A 214 12.27 2.60 -15.23
N HIS A 215 11.77 3.82 -15.14
CA HIS A 215 11.61 4.75 -16.27
C HIS A 215 12.88 5.55 -16.62
N GLU A 216 13.94 5.39 -15.83
CA GLU A 216 15.18 6.17 -15.92
C GLU A 216 16.31 5.43 -16.64
N SER A 217 17.48 6.07 -16.79
CA SER A 217 18.70 5.42 -17.24
C SER A 217 19.22 4.44 -16.18
N ILE A 218 20.00 3.42 -16.61
CA ILE A 218 20.57 2.43 -15.68
C ILE A 218 21.43 3.08 -14.59
N LYS A 219 22.15 4.14 -14.90
CA LYS A 219 22.90 4.92 -13.89
C LYS A 219 22.00 5.46 -12.79
N LYS A 220 20.88 6.07 -13.16
CA LYS A 220 19.89 6.56 -12.20
C LYS A 220 19.13 5.41 -11.55
N GLY A 221 18.83 4.35 -12.30
CA GLY A 221 18.22 3.13 -11.81
C GLY A 221 18.97 2.56 -10.62
N LEU A 222 20.27 2.33 -10.76
CA LEU A 222 21.14 1.83 -9.70
C LEU A 222 21.22 2.80 -8.51
N LYS A 223 21.22 4.10 -8.76
CA LYS A 223 21.34 5.12 -7.71
C LYS A 223 20.08 5.29 -6.88
N TYR A 224 18.93 5.24 -7.51
CA TYR A 224 17.64 5.63 -6.94
C TYR A 224 16.65 4.48 -6.78
N SER A 225 17.07 3.23 -7.05
CA SER A 225 16.26 2.08 -6.70
C SER A 225 15.96 2.06 -5.20
N ILE A 226 14.68 1.98 -4.86
CA ILE A 226 14.21 1.88 -3.49
C ILE A 226 13.83 0.46 -3.11
N LEU A 227 13.62 -0.40 -4.13
CA LEU A 227 13.35 -1.84 -3.96
C LEU A 227 13.78 -2.61 -5.21
N PRO A 228 14.84 -3.44 -5.08
CA PRO A 228 15.74 -3.53 -3.93
C PRO A 228 16.57 -2.26 -3.76
N PHE A 229 16.87 -1.91 -2.51
CA PHE A 229 17.85 -0.86 -2.23
C PHE A 229 19.26 -1.45 -2.37
N LEU A 230 20.01 -0.91 -3.29
CA LEU A 230 21.35 -1.41 -3.63
C LEU A 230 22.40 -0.73 -2.73
N ARG A 231 22.82 -1.39 -1.64
CA ARG A 231 23.74 -0.83 -0.64
C ARG A 231 25.01 -0.21 -1.22
N GLN A 232 25.53 -0.75 -2.33
CA GLN A 232 26.73 -0.27 -2.99
C GLN A 232 26.52 0.96 -3.88
N PHE A 233 25.30 1.17 -4.40
CA PHE A 233 24.98 2.25 -5.35
C PHE A 233 23.99 3.27 -4.82
N GLY A 234 23.05 2.83 -3.99
CA GLY A 234 21.95 3.65 -3.51
C GLY A 234 22.43 4.95 -2.86
N GLY A 235 21.99 6.09 -3.39
CA GLY A 235 22.37 7.42 -2.92
C GLY A 235 23.84 7.83 -3.10
N THR A 236 24.66 7.05 -3.85
CA THR A 236 26.09 7.35 -4.07
C THR A 236 26.35 8.40 -5.15
N MET A 237 27.62 8.77 -5.35
CA MET A 237 27.99 9.72 -6.40
C MET A 237 27.86 9.10 -7.79
N ASN A 238 27.36 9.87 -8.75
CA ASN A 238 27.17 9.46 -10.15
C ASN A 238 28.45 8.91 -10.81
N GLN A 239 29.63 9.47 -10.47
CA GLN A 239 30.89 9.07 -11.05
C GLN A 239 31.25 7.62 -10.71
N GLN A 240 31.01 7.17 -9.49
CA GLN A 240 31.26 5.79 -9.05
C GLN A 240 30.43 4.79 -9.87
N ILE A 241 29.13 5.11 -10.06
CA ILE A 241 28.22 4.26 -10.83
C ILE A 241 28.61 4.25 -12.31
N SER A 242 28.94 5.41 -12.89
CA SER A 242 29.39 5.48 -14.29
C SER A 242 30.69 4.70 -14.51
N SER A 243 31.64 4.79 -13.59
CA SER A 243 32.89 4.00 -13.67
C SER A 243 32.64 2.51 -13.60
N PHE A 244 31.71 2.07 -12.72
CA PHE A 244 31.30 0.68 -12.64
C PHE A 244 30.68 0.20 -13.97
N LEU A 245 29.68 0.91 -14.50
CA LEU A 245 28.98 0.56 -15.74
C LEU A 245 29.92 0.51 -16.94
N ASN A 246 30.82 1.49 -17.06
CA ASN A 246 31.82 1.51 -18.14
C ASN A 246 32.79 0.32 -18.05
N ARG A 247 33.20 -0.08 -16.85
CA ARG A 247 34.08 -1.26 -16.64
C ARG A 247 33.44 -2.55 -17.14
N ILE A 248 32.12 -2.68 -17.04
CA ILE A 248 31.37 -3.85 -17.50
C ILE A 248 30.78 -3.68 -18.90
N ASN A 249 31.23 -2.65 -19.64
CA ASN A 249 30.78 -2.35 -21.01
C ASN A 249 29.26 -2.15 -21.12
N ILE A 250 28.69 -1.32 -20.23
CA ILE A 250 27.29 -0.89 -20.30
C ILE A 250 27.24 0.63 -20.38
N ASN A 251 26.49 1.16 -21.33
CA ASN A 251 26.29 2.60 -21.43
C ASN A 251 25.46 3.12 -20.24
N PRO A 252 25.99 4.02 -19.39
CA PRO A 252 25.27 4.54 -18.23
C PRO A 252 23.93 5.24 -18.55
N GLU A 253 23.76 5.73 -19.77
CA GLU A 253 22.54 6.43 -20.20
C GLU A 253 21.51 5.50 -20.87
N SER A 254 21.81 4.19 -21.07
CA SER A 254 20.81 3.22 -21.52
C SER A 254 19.66 3.17 -20.53
N ARG A 255 18.42 3.11 -21.02
CA ARG A 255 17.26 2.98 -20.12
C ARG A 255 17.23 1.57 -19.52
N VAL A 256 16.77 1.45 -18.28
CA VAL A 256 16.63 0.15 -17.58
C VAL A 256 15.83 -0.84 -18.43
N ILE A 257 14.74 -0.37 -19.03
CA ILE A 257 13.84 -1.20 -19.83
C ILE A 257 14.46 -1.69 -21.16
N ASP A 258 15.49 -1.04 -21.68
CA ASP A 258 16.12 -1.38 -22.97
C ASP A 258 17.35 -2.28 -22.81
N LEU A 259 17.73 -2.67 -21.58
CA LEU A 259 18.85 -3.55 -21.34
C LEU A 259 18.60 -4.94 -21.93
N THR A 260 19.61 -5.48 -22.59
CA THR A 260 19.63 -6.86 -23.07
C THR A 260 19.83 -7.84 -21.92
N ILE A 261 19.43 -9.10 -22.13
CA ILE A 261 19.62 -10.16 -21.11
C ILE A 261 21.10 -10.26 -20.72
N SER A 262 22.02 -10.21 -21.67
CA SER A 262 23.45 -10.28 -21.38
C SER A 262 24.01 -9.08 -20.62
N GLU A 263 23.41 -7.90 -20.76
CA GLU A 263 23.75 -6.73 -19.95
C GLU A 263 23.21 -6.86 -18.53
N ILE A 264 21.99 -7.37 -18.39
CA ILE A 264 21.39 -7.66 -17.07
C ILE A 264 22.23 -8.69 -16.30
N GLU A 265 22.61 -9.79 -16.95
CA GLU A 265 23.46 -10.82 -16.35
C GLU A 265 24.81 -10.27 -15.89
N ARG A 266 25.45 -9.38 -16.67
CA ARG A 266 26.69 -8.71 -16.26
C ARG A 266 26.49 -7.81 -15.04
N ILE A 267 25.40 -7.03 -15.00
CA ILE A 267 25.07 -6.18 -13.85
C ILE A 267 24.87 -7.06 -12.61
N GLN A 268 24.08 -8.12 -12.72
CA GLN A 268 23.78 -9.01 -11.61
C GLN A 268 25.05 -9.64 -11.04
N LYS A 269 25.89 -10.20 -11.92
CA LYS A 269 27.14 -10.86 -11.53
C LYS A 269 28.14 -9.91 -10.87
N GLU A 270 28.39 -8.76 -11.50
CA GLU A 270 29.44 -7.84 -11.06
C GLU A 270 29.00 -6.94 -9.88
N ALA A 271 27.70 -6.77 -9.70
CA ALA A 271 27.12 -5.99 -8.62
C ALA A 271 26.56 -6.87 -7.50
N ASP A 272 26.60 -8.20 -7.62
CA ASP A 272 25.99 -9.13 -6.67
C ASP A 272 24.53 -8.78 -6.36
N ILE A 273 23.71 -8.62 -7.41
CA ILE A 273 22.32 -8.22 -7.34
C ILE A 273 21.44 -9.36 -7.81
N GLU A 274 20.66 -9.95 -6.90
CA GLU A 274 19.56 -10.85 -7.24
C GLU A 274 18.27 -10.05 -7.44
N SER A 275 18.14 -9.35 -8.57
CA SER A 275 17.04 -8.42 -8.83
C SER A 275 16.35 -8.68 -10.17
N LEU A 276 16.29 -9.95 -10.59
CA LEU A 276 15.50 -10.34 -11.75
C LEU A 276 14.06 -10.64 -11.32
N GLY A 277 13.09 -10.17 -12.08
CA GLY A 277 11.69 -10.44 -11.81
C GLY A 277 10.78 -9.90 -12.89
N HIS A 278 9.48 -10.01 -12.64
CA HIS A 278 8.46 -9.56 -13.57
C HIS A 278 7.84 -8.23 -13.09
N TYR A 279 7.63 -7.32 -14.02
CA TYR A 279 6.98 -6.03 -13.76
C TYR A 279 5.93 -5.72 -14.82
N ALA A 280 4.90 -4.99 -14.40
CA ALA A 280 3.77 -4.64 -15.26
C ALA A 280 4.02 -3.33 -16.00
N ILE A 281 3.85 -3.36 -17.32
CA ILE A 281 3.85 -2.20 -18.21
C ILE A 281 2.41 -1.91 -18.64
N LEU A 282 1.99 -0.67 -18.44
CA LEU A 282 0.66 -0.19 -18.83
C LEU A 282 0.72 0.35 -20.26
N SER A 283 0.31 -0.45 -21.23
CA SER A 283 0.52 -0.28 -22.68
C SER A 283 0.06 1.06 -23.27
N HIS A 284 -0.82 1.77 -22.61
CA HIS A 284 -1.38 3.05 -23.10
C HIS A 284 -0.87 4.28 -22.31
N LYS A 285 0.25 4.14 -21.59
CA LYS A 285 0.86 5.17 -20.76
C LYS A 285 2.28 5.50 -21.24
N SER A 286 2.91 6.48 -20.64
CA SER A 286 4.29 6.88 -20.96
C SER A 286 5.04 7.36 -19.72
N GLY A 287 6.36 7.30 -19.76
CA GLY A 287 7.23 7.71 -18.67
C GLY A 287 6.93 6.97 -17.36
N ILE A 288 6.82 7.70 -16.24
CA ILE A 288 6.50 7.15 -14.91
C ILE A 288 5.20 6.34 -14.94
N LEU A 289 4.18 6.86 -15.64
CA LEU A 289 2.86 6.23 -15.69
C LEU A 289 2.82 4.91 -16.44
N ASN A 290 3.89 4.58 -17.19
CA ASN A 290 3.98 3.31 -17.91
C ASN A 290 4.30 2.12 -17.01
N PHE A 291 4.92 2.35 -15.86
CA PHE A 291 5.31 1.32 -14.91
C PHE A 291 4.33 1.30 -13.74
N ALA A 292 3.68 0.16 -13.53
CA ALA A 292 2.61 0.06 -12.52
C ALA A 292 3.09 0.45 -11.12
N PHE A 293 4.29 0.01 -10.71
CA PHE A 293 4.84 0.33 -9.40
C PHE A 293 5.11 1.84 -9.22
N GLU A 294 5.77 2.48 -10.20
CA GLU A 294 6.08 3.90 -10.16
C GLU A 294 4.81 4.75 -10.18
N HIS A 295 3.82 4.33 -10.99
CA HIS A 295 2.52 5.00 -11.04
C HIS A 295 1.78 4.87 -9.71
N ALA A 296 1.70 3.68 -9.14
CA ALA A 296 1.10 3.44 -7.83
C ALA A 296 1.80 4.22 -6.72
N LEU A 297 3.14 4.23 -6.71
CA LEU A 297 3.91 5.01 -5.74
C LEU A 297 3.64 6.51 -5.87
N LEU A 298 3.52 7.04 -7.09
CA LEU A 298 3.13 8.43 -7.31
C LEU A 298 1.71 8.71 -6.78
N LEU A 299 0.76 7.79 -6.97
CA LEU A 299 -0.58 7.91 -6.40
C LEU A 299 -0.54 7.92 -4.87
N ASN A 300 0.23 7.06 -4.24
CA ASN A 300 0.43 7.05 -2.79
C ASN A 300 0.96 8.41 -2.29
N ILE A 301 1.98 8.96 -2.95
CA ILE A 301 2.55 10.26 -2.58
C ILE A 301 1.51 11.39 -2.72
N LEU A 302 0.81 11.44 -3.84
CA LEU A 302 -0.19 12.47 -4.12
C LEU A 302 -1.44 12.31 -3.27
N GLY A 303 -1.86 11.09 -2.98
CA GLY A 303 -3.02 10.80 -2.14
C GLY A 303 -2.94 11.43 -0.75
N PHE A 304 -1.74 11.49 -0.19
CA PHE A 304 -1.48 12.17 1.09
C PHE A 304 -1.20 13.68 0.95
N ARG A 305 -0.63 14.12 -0.17
CA ARG A 305 -0.22 15.52 -0.36
C ARG A 305 -1.29 16.37 -1.06
N ASN A 306 -1.93 15.80 -2.07
CA ASN A 306 -2.91 16.47 -2.93
C ASN A 306 -3.81 15.44 -3.62
N ILE A 307 -4.81 14.94 -2.90
CA ILE A 307 -5.71 13.90 -3.38
C ILE A 307 -6.43 14.27 -4.69
N SER A 308 -6.80 15.53 -4.86
CA SER A 308 -7.43 16.00 -6.10
C SER A 308 -6.50 15.85 -7.31
N ALA A 309 -5.20 16.11 -7.14
CA ALA A 309 -4.21 15.90 -8.19
C ALA A 309 -4.05 14.41 -8.52
N ALA A 310 -4.10 13.52 -7.52
CA ALA A 310 -4.03 12.07 -7.72
C ALA A 310 -5.23 11.56 -8.54
N ILE A 311 -6.44 11.92 -8.14
CA ILE A 311 -7.68 11.54 -8.84
C ILE A 311 -7.66 12.08 -10.27
N LEU A 312 -7.33 13.36 -10.45
CA LEU A 312 -7.30 14.00 -11.77
C LEU A 312 -6.24 13.36 -12.69
N MET A 313 -5.09 12.97 -12.18
CA MET A 313 -4.03 12.32 -12.93
C MET A 313 -4.50 10.97 -13.52
N VAL A 314 -5.21 10.17 -12.75
CA VAL A 314 -5.79 8.90 -13.23
C VAL A 314 -6.88 9.16 -14.26
N HIS A 315 -7.77 10.12 -13.99
CA HIS A 315 -8.88 10.49 -14.89
C HIS A 315 -8.35 10.99 -16.25
N LEU A 316 -7.42 11.93 -16.25
CA LEU A 316 -6.84 12.50 -17.46
C LEU A 316 -5.77 11.63 -18.11
N LYS A 317 -5.31 10.58 -17.41
CA LYS A 317 -4.24 9.68 -17.88
C LYS A 317 -2.93 10.43 -18.21
N THR A 318 -2.64 11.50 -17.48
CA THR A 318 -1.49 12.36 -17.70
C THR A 318 -0.86 12.81 -16.39
N ILE A 319 0.42 13.13 -16.42
CA ILE A 319 1.19 13.61 -15.27
C ILE A 319 1.56 15.09 -15.48
N THR A 320 1.31 15.91 -14.48
CA THR A 320 1.76 17.30 -14.47
C THR A 320 3.26 17.40 -14.18
N ARG A 321 3.88 18.51 -14.55
CA ARG A 321 5.29 18.80 -14.22
C ARG A 321 5.53 18.78 -12.72
N ASP A 322 4.60 19.34 -11.94
CA ASP A 322 4.73 19.39 -10.47
C ASP A 322 4.66 17.99 -9.86
N ALA A 323 3.73 17.13 -10.31
CA ALA A 323 3.66 15.74 -9.85
C ALA A 323 4.94 14.97 -10.17
N LYS A 324 5.53 15.19 -11.37
CA LYS A 324 6.82 14.59 -11.75
C LYS A 324 7.96 15.06 -10.84
N ASN A 325 8.01 16.35 -10.53
CA ASN A 325 9.03 16.92 -9.62
C ASN A 325 8.87 16.36 -8.20
N ILE A 326 7.64 16.29 -7.69
CA ILE A 326 7.32 15.70 -6.38
C ILE A 326 7.79 14.23 -6.32
N TYR A 327 7.55 13.44 -7.37
CA TYR A 327 8.02 12.07 -7.45
C TYR A 327 9.55 11.97 -7.40
N SER A 328 10.23 12.72 -8.26
CA SER A 328 11.69 12.70 -8.33
C SER A 328 12.34 13.10 -7.01
N GLU A 329 11.84 14.17 -6.38
CA GLU A 329 12.30 14.61 -5.06
C GLU A 329 12.07 13.56 -3.98
N TYR A 330 10.91 12.90 -3.99
CA TYR A 330 10.58 11.84 -3.05
C TYR A 330 11.55 10.67 -3.17
N ILE A 331 11.78 10.17 -4.39
CA ILE A 331 12.68 9.03 -4.65
C ILE A 331 14.12 9.37 -4.25
N GLU A 332 14.62 10.55 -4.61
CA GLU A 332 15.96 10.98 -4.23
C GLU A 332 16.14 11.07 -2.70
N ASN A 333 15.16 11.65 -2.01
CA ASN A 333 15.19 11.75 -0.56
C ASN A 333 15.09 10.38 0.11
N LEU A 334 14.22 9.49 -0.39
CA LEU A 334 14.08 8.16 0.16
C LEU A 334 15.36 7.34 -0.02
N ALA A 335 15.97 7.35 -1.21
CA ALA A 335 17.24 6.69 -1.45
C ALA A 335 18.37 7.19 -0.52
N LYS A 336 18.46 8.51 -0.27
CA LYS A 336 19.40 9.08 0.71
C LYS A 336 19.10 8.59 2.14
N ASN A 337 17.83 8.56 2.52
CA ASN A 337 17.42 8.10 3.85
C ASN A 337 17.75 6.62 4.07
N LEU A 338 17.46 5.77 3.07
CA LEU A 338 17.81 4.34 3.10
C LEU A 338 19.34 4.15 3.20
N ARG A 339 20.11 4.96 2.47
CA ARG A 339 21.58 5.00 2.61
C ARG A 339 21.99 5.27 4.05
N THR A 340 21.38 6.26 4.69
CA THR A 340 21.67 6.60 6.09
C THR A 340 21.45 5.39 7.00
N ILE A 341 20.31 4.70 6.87
CA ILE A 341 20.00 3.51 7.69
C ILE A 341 20.96 2.36 7.36
N SER A 342 21.36 2.19 6.10
CA SER A 342 22.21 1.08 5.67
C SER A 342 23.68 1.17 6.14
N VAL A 343 24.16 2.39 6.47
CA VAL A 343 25.56 2.64 6.87
C VAL A 343 25.73 3.01 8.34
N GLU A 344 24.67 3.48 9.00
CA GLU A 344 24.71 3.87 10.41
C GLU A 344 24.36 2.69 11.32
N SER A 345 24.98 2.67 12.49
CA SER A 345 24.59 1.75 13.56
C SER A 345 23.40 2.32 14.35
N PRO A 346 22.52 1.47 14.89
CA PRO A 346 21.46 1.92 15.79
C PRO A 346 22.07 2.58 17.03
N GLN A 347 21.46 3.65 17.52
CA GLN A 347 21.90 4.36 18.71
C GLN A 347 21.65 3.55 19.99
N TYR A 348 20.70 2.64 19.94
CA TYR A 348 20.43 1.68 21.02
C TYR A 348 19.88 0.38 20.42
N GLN A 349 20.26 -0.76 21.02
CA GLN A 349 19.75 -2.08 20.63
C GLN A 349 19.63 -3.00 21.83
N THR A 350 18.68 -3.93 21.74
CA THR A 350 18.48 -5.04 22.67
C THR A 350 18.51 -6.36 21.91
N GLU A 351 18.14 -7.45 22.57
CA GLU A 351 18.02 -8.75 21.91
C GLU A 351 16.94 -8.73 20.80
N LYS A 352 15.79 -8.06 21.06
CA LYS A 352 14.63 -8.07 20.16
C LYS A 352 14.38 -6.77 19.40
N ALA A 353 15.06 -5.66 19.74
CA ALA A 353 14.75 -4.34 19.18
C ALA A 353 15.98 -3.52 18.78
N LEU A 354 15.76 -2.60 17.81
CA LEU A 354 16.74 -1.64 17.31
C LEU A 354 16.13 -0.24 17.31
N PHE A 355 16.87 0.77 17.81
CA PHE A 355 16.45 2.16 17.84
C PHE A 355 17.34 3.04 16.97
N PHE A 356 16.75 3.65 15.95
CA PHE A 356 17.40 4.65 15.12
C PHE A 356 16.85 6.04 15.43
N GLU A 357 17.61 6.85 16.14
CA GLU A 357 17.30 8.25 16.42
C GLU A 357 17.77 9.12 15.25
N VAL A 358 16.84 9.44 14.34
CA VAL A 358 17.14 10.09 13.05
C VAL A 358 16.83 11.59 13.02
N LYS A 359 16.64 12.22 14.19
CA LYS A 359 16.40 13.66 14.26
C LYS A 359 17.57 14.43 13.65
N GLY A 360 17.24 15.39 12.77
CA GLY A 360 18.23 16.23 12.08
C GLY A 360 18.89 15.57 10.88
N LYS A 361 18.74 14.26 10.70
CA LYS A 361 19.26 13.50 9.54
C LYS A 361 18.15 13.19 8.54
N ILE A 362 17.00 12.71 9.02
CA ILE A 362 15.83 12.39 8.21
C ILE A 362 14.66 13.25 8.67
N PRO A 363 13.96 13.95 7.75
CA PRO A 363 12.78 14.74 8.08
C PRO A 363 11.67 13.87 8.70
N PRO A 364 10.92 14.38 9.72
CA PRO A 364 9.85 13.61 10.38
C PRO A 364 8.75 13.11 9.45
N SER A 365 8.48 13.80 8.34
CA SER A 365 7.56 13.37 7.28
C SER A 365 7.98 12.08 6.59
N ASN A 366 9.27 11.76 6.59
CA ASN A 366 9.83 10.62 5.87
C ASN A 366 10.14 9.41 6.77
N TRP A 367 9.91 9.52 8.10
CA TRP A 367 10.24 8.42 9.03
C TRP A 367 9.47 7.14 8.74
N SER A 368 8.17 7.27 8.44
CA SER A 368 7.31 6.11 8.15
C SER A 368 7.79 5.34 6.93
N ASP A 369 8.00 6.04 5.82
CA ASP A 369 8.41 5.43 4.55
C ASP A 369 9.83 4.87 4.65
N THR A 370 10.75 5.64 5.27
CA THR A 370 12.12 5.15 5.52
C THR A 370 12.09 3.85 6.34
N ALA A 371 11.30 3.78 7.40
CA ALA A 371 11.18 2.58 8.21
C ALA A 371 10.58 1.40 7.41
N SER A 372 9.52 1.65 6.59
CA SER A 372 8.88 0.63 5.76
C SER A 372 9.85 0.05 4.73
N PHE A 373 10.49 0.91 3.94
CA PHE A 373 11.45 0.46 2.93
C PHE A 373 12.72 -0.13 3.54
N SER A 374 13.12 0.30 4.75
CA SER A 374 14.23 -0.35 5.48
C SER A 374 13.88 -1.78 5.90
N ALA A 375 12.64 -2.03 6.32
CA ALA A 375 12.19 -3.36 6.72
C ALA A 375 12.06 -4.30 5.51
N VAL A 376 11.46 -3.84 4.41
CA VAL A 376 11.32 -4.66 3.19
C VAL A 376 12.67 -5.00 2.55
N ASN A 377 13.64 -4.07 2.61
CA ASN A 377 14.99 -4.27 2.10
C ASN A 377 15.94 -4.94 3.11
N GLU A 378 15.47 -5.33 4.27
CA GLU A 378 16.28 -5.93 5.33
C GLU A 378 17.58 -5.13 5.62
N LEU A 379 17.45 -3.79 5.70
CA LEU A 379 18.61 -2.91 5.94
C LEU A 379 19.13 -2.98 7.38
N PHE A 380 18.40 -3.63 8.27
CA PHE A 380 18.75 -3.94 9.66
C PHE A 380 18.56 -5.43 9.95
N ASP A 381 18.90 -5.91 11.14
CA ASP A 381 18.71 -7.32 11.52
C ASP A 381 17.21 -7.69 11.40
N PRO A 382 16.85 -8.58 10.44
CA PRO A 382 15.45 -8.94 10.19
C PRO A 382 14.80 -9.69 11.36
N ASN A 383 15.58 -10.11 12.32
CA ASN A 383 15.11 -10.80 13.53
C ASN A 383 14.72 -9.85 14.67
N LYS A 384 14.77 -8.53 14.44
CA LYS A 384 14.49 -7.51 15.45
C LYS A 384 13.42 -6.54 14.96
N ILE A 385 12.75 -5.89 15.92
CA ILE A 385 11.82 -4.80 15.63
C ILE A 385 12.57 -3.48 15.56
N LEU A 386 12.33 -2.73 14.49
CA LEU A 386 12.86 -1.40 14.26
C LEU A 386 11.97 -0.33 14.91
N PHE A 387 12.56 0.52 15.73
CA PHE A 387 11.98 1.78 16.22
C PHE A 387 12.77 2.94 15.60
N LEU A 388 12.18 3.66 14.64
CA LEU A 388 12.81 4.75 13.91
C LEU A 388 12.09 6.07 14.16
N GLY A 389 12.81 7.09 14.66
CA GLY A 389 12.19 8.38 14.88
C GLY A 389 12.98 9.32 15.77
N GLY A 390 12.29 10.08 16.62
CA GLY A 390 12.90 11.01 17.53
C GLY A 390 11.96 12.07 18.10
N PRO A 391 12.48 13.06 18.82
CA PRO A 391 11.67 14.12 19.42
C PRO A 391 11.02 15.04 18.39
N GLU A 392 9.74 15.30 18.58
CA GLU A 392 8.96 16.28 17.80
C GLU A 392 9.19 17.70 18.33
N LYS A 393 9.36 18.68 17.42
CA LYS A 393 9.70 20.06 17.80
C LYS A 393 8.62 20.79 18.61
N LYS A 394 7.33 20.46 18.42
CA LYS A 394 6.21 21.24 18.97
C LYS A 394 5.56 20.61 20.21
N SER A 395 5.61 19.30 20.38
CA SER A 395 4.86 18.59 21.41
C SER A 395 5.70 18.12 22.60
N GLY A 396 7.03 18.14 22.49
CA GLY A 396 7.91 17.55 23.50
C GLY A 396 7.82 16.00 23.57
N THR A 397 7.03 15.38 22.69
CA THR A 397 6.88 13.94 22.60
C THR A 397 7.91 13.30 21.67
N ILE A 398 8.10 12.01 21.82
CA ILE A 398 8.90 11.19 20.90
C ILE A 398 7.93 10.48 19.96
N LYS A 399 8.11 10.68 18.66
CA LYS A 399 7.39 9.93 17.61
C LYS A 399 8.29 8.85 17.07
N LEU A 400 7.78 7.62 17.01
CA LEU A 400 8.47 6.44 16.49
C LEU A 400 7.61 5.77 15.42
N SER A 401 8.23 5.45 14.29
CA SER A 401 7.73 4.50 13.31
C SER A 401 8.28 3.12 13.67
N VAL A 402 7.39 2.15 13.85
CA VAL A 402 7.74 0.80 14.31
C VAL A 402 7.52 -0.18 13.16
N ARG A 403 8.51 -1.02 12.88
CA ARG A 403 8.43 -2.02 11.79
C ARG A 403 9.08 -3.32 12.20
N CYS A 404 8.56 -4.42 11.68
CA CYS A 404 9.27 -5.70 11.67
C CYS A 404 9.32 -6.28 10.25
N SER A 405 10.23 -7.20 10.02
CA SER A 405 10.28 -7.99 8.79
C SER A 405 9.26 -9.14 8.82
N LYS A 406 8.99 -9.76 7.68
CA LYS A 406 8.22 -11.03 7.65
C LYS A 406 8.94 -12.15 8.40
N LYS A 407 10.27 -12.23 8.30
CA LYS A 407 11.09 -13.20 9.03
C LYS A 407 10.94 -13.10 10.55
N PHE A 408 10.72 -11.87 11.06
CA PHE A 408 10.45 -11.70 12.49
C PHE A 408 9.16 -12.42 12.90
N LEU A 409 8.08 -12.30 12.11
CA LEU A 409 6.78 -12.91 12.39
C LEU A 409 6.75 -14.44 12.18
N GLU A 410 7.72 -15.02 11.49
CA GLU A 410 7.87 -16.47 11.30
C GLU A 410 8.43 -17.18 12.53
N LYS A 411 8.92 -16.44 13.52
CA LYS A 411 9.44 -17.00 14.77
C LYS A 411 8.30 -17.53 15.67
N ASP A 412 8.62 -18.57 16.43
CA ASP A 412 7.72 -19.07 17.47
C ASP A 412 7.38 -17.96 18.47
N ASN A 413 6.09 -17.79 18.75
CA ASN A 413 5.53 -16.79 19.66
C ASN A 413 5.80 -15.32 19.27
N ALA A 414 6.18 -15.03 18.02
CA ALA A 414 6.32 -13.66 17.57
C ALA A 414 4.96 -12.95 17.57
N ILE A 415 4.94 -11.73 18.09
CA ILE A 415 3.75 -10.87 18.10
C ILE A 415 3.90 -9.75 17.07
N GLY A 416 2.79 -9.33 16.49
CA GLY A 416 2.79 -8.23 15.52
C GLY A 416 3.08 -6.87 16.14
N VAL A 417 3.53 -5.92 15.32
CA VAL A 417 3.80 -4.53 15.74
C VAL A 417 2.59 -3.88 16.40
N ASN A 418 1.36 -4.16 15.94
CA ASN A 418 0.12 -3.70 16.55
C ASN A 418 0.02 -4.14 18.03
N GLN A 419 0.35 -5.40 18.34
CA GLN A 419 0.31 -5.92 19.71
C GLN A 419 1.43 -5.31 20.56
N VAL A 420 2.64 -5.17 20.01
CA VAL A 420 3.77 -4.50 20.69
C VAL A 420 3.39 -3.07 21.07
N ILE A 421 2.82 -2.30 20.15
CA ILE A 421 2.36 -0.92 20.43
C ILE A 421 1.26 -0.92 21.50
N THR A 422 0.36 -1.88 21.47
CA THR A 422 -0.71 -2.02 22.48
C THR A 422 -0.12 -2.29 23.87
N ASN A 423 0.86 -3.18 23.98
CA ASN A 423 1.57 -3.49 25.23
C ASN A 423 2.28 -2.23 25.77
N ILE A 424 3.03 -1.53 24.93
CA ILE A 424 3.72 -0.28 25.28
C ILE A 424 2.71 0.76 25.81
N ARG A 425 1.59 0.96 25.10
CA ARG A 425 0.58 1.94 25.48
C ARG A 425 -0.07 1.63 26.84
N LYS A 426 -0.31 0.36 27.15
CA LYS A 426 -0.91 -0.08 28.42
C LYS A 426 -0.02 0.28 29.60
N GLU A 427 1.30 0.12 29.48
CA GLU A 427 2.23 0.32 30.60
C GLU A 427 2.90 1.70 30.61
N LEU A 428 3.28 2.23 29.46
CA LEU A 428 4.05 3.47 29.36
C LEU A 428 3.20 4.66 28.89
N GLY A 429 1.95 4.42 28.52
CA GLY A 429 1.07 5.43 27.98
C GLY A 429 1.40 5.79 26.53
N GLY A 430 0.80 6.88 26.05
CA GLY A 430 0.99 7.38 24.71
C GLY A 430 -0.16 7.07 23.75
N VAL A 431 0.01 7.51 22.48
CA VAL A 431 -0.99 7.35 21.42
C VAL A 431 -0.32 6.69 20.23
N GLY A 432 -0.94 5.66 19.69
CA GLY A 432 -0.39 4.93 18.54
C GLY A 432 -1.22 3.70 18.19
N GLY A 433 -0.84 3.04 17.10
CA GLY A 433 -1.47 1.84 16.60
C GLY A 433 -0.79 1.38 15.32
N GLY A 434 -1.36 0.37 14.68
CA GLY A 434 -0.80 -0.17 13.44
C GLY A 434 -1.37 -1.54 13.10
N HIS A 435 -0.67 -2.22 12.19
CA HIS A 435 -0.92 -3.58 11.73
C HIS A 435 0.22 -4.53 12.13
N LYS A 436 0.14 -5.77 11.76
CA LYS A 436 1.15 -6.80 12.14
C LYS A 436 2.60 -6.41 11.81
N LEU A 437 2.85 -5.80 10.64
CA LEU A 437 4.21 -5.47 10.19
C LEU A 437 4.62 -4.02 10.47
N ALA A 438 3.65 -3.12 10.68
CA ALA A 438 3.88 -1.68 10.68
C ALA A 438 2.99 -0.94 11.65
N GLY A 439 3.57 0.05 12.36
CA GLY A 439 2.80 0.92 13.23
C GLY A 439 3.56 2.18 13.60
N GLY A 440 2.93 3.00 14.41
CA GLY A 440 3.54 4.22 14.94
C GLY A 440 3.06 4.52 16.35
N ILE A 441 3.94 5.13 17.14
CA ILE A 441 3.61 5.53 18.50
C ILE A 441 4.20 6.91 18.82
N ARG A 442 3.45 7.69 19.62
CA ARG A 442 3.92 8.92 20.28
C ARG A 442 3.86 8.73 21.77
N ILE A 443 4.99 8.93 22.44
CA ILE A 443 5.14 8.79 23.89
C ILE A 443 5.90 9.98 24.49
N SER A 444 5.79 10.15 25.81
CA SER A 444 6.58 11.16 26.51
C SER A 444 8.08 10.80 26.52
N LYS A 445 8.94 11.78 26.74
CA LYS A 445 10.39 11.52 26.84
C LYS A 445 10.73 10.55 27.99
N PRO A 446 10.17 10.68 29.22
CA PRO A 446 10.38 9.69 30.28
C PRO A 446 9.95 8.27 29.88
N SER A 447 8.75 8.12 29.25
CA SER A 447 8.28 6.83 28.75
C SER A 447 9.21 6.23 27.69
N TYR A 448 9.80 7.08 26.84
CA TYR A 448 10.78 6.63 25.83
C TYR A 448 12.07 6.10 26.46
N ASP A 449 12.57 6.75 27.49
CA ASP A 449 13.77 6.30 28.19
C ASP A 449 13.55 4.95 28.89
N LEU A 450 12.34 4.75 29.49
CA LEU A 450 11.92 3.45 30.00
C LEU A 450 11.73 2.40 28.91
N LEU A 451 11.11 2.78 27.78
CA LEU A 451 10.93 1.88 26.63
C LEU A 451 12.24 1.28 26.19
N LYS A 452 13.29 2.09 26.03
CA LYS A 452 14.62 1.58 25.61
C LYS A 452 15.14 0.46 26.53
N THR A 453 14.97 0.60 27.83
CA THR A 453 15.49 -0.38 28.80
C THR A 453 14.61 -1.62 28.99
N ARG A 454 13.30 -1.52 28.63
CA ARG A 454 12.31 -2.58 28.87
C ARG A 454 11.64 -3.08 27.60
N VAL A 455 12.13 -2.70 26.42
CA VAL A 455 11.44 -3.00 25.16
C VAL A 455 11.22 -4.50 24.94
N ASP A 456 12.15 -5.33 25.38
CA ASP A 456 12.06 -6.79 25.24
C ASP A 456 10.93 -7.41 26.06
N ASP A 457 10.42 -6.71 27.11
CA ASP A 457 9.25 -7.11 27.88
C ASP A 457 7.93 -6.94 27.08
N PHE A 458 7.92 -6.09 26.05
CA PHE A 458 6.74 -5.75 25.25
C PHE A 458 6.67 -6.54 23.92
N ILE A 459 7.77 -7.25 23.58
CA ILE A 459 7.95 -8.05 22.34
C ILE A 459 7.86 -9.57 22.72
#